data_977a799229e0d98a6317edf561d3cbc6
#
_entry.id   977a799229e0d98a6317edf561d3cbc6
#
_cell.length_a   1.000
_cell.length_b   1.000
_cell.length_c   1.000
_cell.angle_alpha   90.00
_cell.angle_beta   90.00
_cell.angle_gamma   90.00
#
_symmetry.space_group_name_H-M   'P 1'
#
loop_
_entity.id
_entity.type
_entity.pdbx_description
1 polymer ?
#
loop_
_entity_poly.entity_id
_entity_poly.type
_entity_poly.pdbx_seq_one_letter_code
_entity_poly.pdbx_strand_id
1 'polypeptide(L)'
;MAGIWSEVWTLYIILALGTPDPSPAPQEKLNDFRRILLGLDKCNACTGTSICKKFFKDEIRFERWLTAQSNLSSADVRSYEGNYTDSTAGWRPVVVSRLMSPHLQQISDNSICTSAGKGKSCSIEAVLKATSRFQRWVRSNVLLPSMVKGLVTPMLRCPSQRLLDRIVRRYFEVTDVGSVQMKHFSEKDKLRLLYTLAVNQQPFIMQMFPGAEGWPFLRYHGSCGRMMVWAGSTPLRNLFSSPLERRADIAYQLLHMTQSLSSNSLQFSLFYTNISEDMFGTLDDNRVFIVDTSNIGIIDLKEGYPPDEDLLPEHLDVFSCLSGSCERLPPCETVQAAQSFVLLCKHVINNLLLPNDVQSGHLPKEAVSFLAICADQSQSDQRIIAAVQTLKDILQTLRPCSALYGYRYPECLYNDKF
;
A
#
# COMPACT_ATOMS: atom_id res chain seq x y z
N MET A 1 -6.79 -72.54 46.52
CA MET A 1 -6.14 -72.00 45.34
C MET A 1 -7.20 -71.43 44.44
N ALA A 2 -7.76 -70.30 44.80
CA ALA A 2 -8.74 -69.56 43.97
C ALA A 2 -8.66 -68.07 44.39
N GLY A 3 -7.74 -67.32 43.83
CA GLY A 3 -7.54 -65.94 44.28
C GLY A 3 -6.53 -65.08 43.44
N ILE A 4 -6.06 -65.58 42.29
CA ILE A 4 -4.99 -64.86 41.56
C ILE A 4 -5.41 -64.49 40.13
N TRP A 5 -6.63 -64.83 39.65
CA TRP A 5 -7.05 -64.60 38.29
C TRP A 5 -8.03 -63.41 38.12
N SER A 6 -8.36 -62.68 39.16
CA SER A 6 -9.29 -61.56 39.12
C SER A 6 -8.64 -60.18 38.86
N GLU A 7 -7.34 -60.02 39.06
CA GLU A 7 -6.68 -58.70 38.91
C GLU A 7 -6.06 -58.46 37.52
N VAL A 8 -5.89 -59.49 36.72
CA VAL A 8 -5.25 -59.36 35.39
C VAL A 8 -6.25 -58.82 34.32
N TRP A 9 -7.54 -59.02 34.53
CA TRP A 9 -8.56 -58.54 33.55
C TRP A 9 -8.96 -57.07 33.75
N THR A 10 -8.76 -56.49 34.89
CA THR A 10 -9.02 -55.09 35.16
C THR A 10 -7.93 -54.18 34.57
N LEU A 11 -6.71 -54.65 34.38
CA LEU A 11 -5.63 -53.90 33.76
C LEU A 11 -5.73 -53.82 32.21
N TYR A 12 -6.40 -54.79 31.57
CA TYR A 12 -6.57 -54.79 30.12
C TYR A 12 -7.72 -53.93 29.64
N ILE A 13 -8.71 -53.62 30.48
CA ILE A 13 -9.84 -52.75 30.13
C ILE A 13 -9.49 -51.26 30.21
N ILE A 14 -8.48 -50.90 31.02
CA ILE A 14 -8.01 -49.50 31.15
C ILE A 14 -7.08 -49.10 29.97
N LEU A 15 -6.48 -50.07 29.26
CA LEU A 15 -5.64 -49.82 28.07
C LEU A 15 -6.40 -49.71 26.77
N ALA A 16 -7.73 -49.95 26.77
CA ALA A 16 -8.59 -49.83 25.58
C ALA A 16 -9.48 -48.56 25.56
N LEU A 17 -9.41 -47.73 26.58
CA LEU A 17 -10.04 -46.42 26.58
C LEU A 17 -9.06 -45.43 25.93
N GLY A 18 -9.36 -45.06 24.70
CA GLY A 18 -8.61 -44.26 23.75
C GLY A 18 -7.61 -43.26 24.38
N THR A 19 -6.38 -43.38 23.95
CA THR A 19 -5.43 -42.30 24.10
C THR A 19 -6.07 -41.04 23.50
N PRO A 20 -6.22 -39.92 24.24
CA PRO A 20 -6.65 -38.69 23.64
C PRO A 20 -5.71 -38.41 22.48
N ASP A 21 -6.28 -38.06 21.30
CA ASP A 21 -5.51 -37.63 20.14
C ASP A 21 -4.41 -36.65 20.60
N PRO A 22 -3.15 -36.89 20.25
CA PRO A 22 -2.08 -36.00 20.68
C PRO A 22 -2.42 -34.59 20.27
N SER A 23 -2.57 -33.69 21.24
CA SER A 23 -2.79 -32.29 20.93
C SER A 23 -1.68 -31.83 19.97
N PRO A 24 -2.02 -31.15 18.87
CA PRO A 24 -1.02 -30.78 17.85
C PRO A 24 0.18 -30.11 18.51
N ALA A 25 1.37 -30.45 18.05
CA ALA A 25 2.63 -29.92 18.59
C ALA A 25 2.61 -28.38 18.57
N PRO A 26 3.26 -27.69 19.51
CA PRO A 26 3.25 -26.22 19.57
C PRO A 26 3.62 -25.55 18.24
N GLN A 27 4.51 -26.16 17.47
CA GLN A 27 4.92 -25.69 16.15
C GLN A 27 3.80 -25.79 15.10
N GLU A 28 2.99 -26.81 15.16
CA GLU A 28 1.86 -27.04 14.25
C GLU A 28 0.75 -26.02 14.50
N LYS A 29 0.38 -25.78 15.76
CA LYS A 29 -0.56 -24.72 16.17
C LYS A 29 -0.09 -23.33 15.75
N LEU A 30 1.21 -23.05 15.86
CA LEU A 30 1.80 -21.78 15.44
C LEU A 30 1.73 -21.61 13.91
N ASN A 31 2.00 -22.65 13.14
CA ASN A 31 1.91 -22.61 11.68
C ASN A 31 0.49 -22.42 11.19
N ASP A 32 -0.51 -23.07 11.80
CA ASP A 32 -1.91 -22.88 11.48
C ASP A 32 -2.37 -21.47 11.80
N PHE A 33 -2.01 -20.94 12.96
CA PHE A 33 -2.29 -19.53 13.30
C PHE A 33 -1.69 -18.56 12.27
N ARG A 34 -0.43 -18.76 11.86
CA ARG A 34 0.23 -17.94 10.85
C ARG A 34 -0.52 -17.98 9.52
N ARG A 35 -0.97 -19.15 9.08
CA ARG A 35 -1.75 -19.31 7.84
C ARG A 35 -3.08 -18.55 7.89
N ILE A 36 -3.79 -18.63 9.01
CA ILE A 36 -5.06 -17.90 9.22
C ILE A 36 -4.83 -16.38 9.25
N LEU A 37 -3.83 -15.91 10.01
CA LEU A 37 -3.48 -14.49 10.08
C LEU A 37 -3.12 -13.91 8.70
N LEU A 38 -2.37 -14.69 7.91
CA LEU A 38 -1.99 -14.33 6.55
C LEU A 38 -3.14 -14.48 5.55
N GLY A 39 -4.27 -15.08 5.93
CA GLY A 39 -5.42 -15.33 5.06
C GLY A 39 -5.18 -16.43 4.02
N LEU A 40 -4.18 -17.29 4.22
CA LEU A 40 -3.85 -18.39 3.31
C LEU A 40 -4.84 -19.56 3.38
N ASP A 41 -5.66 -19.62 4.42
CA ASP A 41 -6.76 -20.58 4.60
C ASP A 41 -7.95 -20.30 3.68
N LYS A 42 -8.13 -19.04 3.23
CA LYS A 42 -9.29 -18.62 2.42
C LYS A 42 -9.04 -18.75 0.93
N CYS A 43 -7.92 -18.22 0.42
CA CYS A 43 -7.59 -18.29 -1.00
C CYS A 43 -6.08 -18.10 -1.23
N ASN A 44 -5.39 -19.18 -1.57
CA ASN A 44 -3.96 -19.11 -1.92
C ASN A 44 -3.70 -18.41 -3.26
N ALA A 45 -4.70 -18.38 -4.14
CA ALA A 45 -4.58 -17.74 -5.45
C ALA A 45 -5.02 -16.27 -5.45
N CYS A 46 -5.66 -15.79 -4.40
CA CYS A 46 -6.09 -14.38 -4.30
C CYS A 46 -4.99 -13.45 -3.78
N THR A 47 -3.83 -13.95 -3.40
CA THR A 47 -2.87 -13.21 -2.58
C THR A 47 -1.43 -13.46 -2.99
N GLY A 48 -0.55 -12.48 -2.74
CA GLY A 48 0.87 -12.62 -2.99
C GLY A 48 1.54 -13.64 -2.06
N THR A 49 2.59 -14.28 -2.54
CA THR A 49 3.31 -15.33 -1.80
C THR A 49 4.83 -15.14 -1.81
N SER A 50 5.33 -14.02 -2.33
CA SER A 50 6.76 -13.82 -2.57
C SER A 50 7.61 -13.86 -1.30
N ILE A 51 7.10 -13.35 -0.18
CA ILE A 51 7.85 -13.30 1.10
C ILE A 51 7.29 -14.22 2.18
N CYS A 52 6.39 -15.14 1.86
CA CYS A 52 5.83 -16.10 2.84
C CYS A 52 6.93 -16.89 3.56
N LYS A 53 7.98 -17.28 2.85
CA LYS A 53 9.11 -18.01 3.45
C LYS A 53 9.76 -17.23 4.61
N LYS A 54 9.83 -15.89 4.50
CA LYS A 54 10.41 -15.02 5.53
C LYS A 54 9.54 -14.96 6.79
N PHE A 55 8.22 -14.94 6.63
CA PHE A 55 7.30 -15.05 7.76
C PHE A 55 7.43 -16.41 8.48
N PHE A 56 7.53 -17.52 7.72
CA PHE A 56 7.64 -18.84 8.31
C PHE A 56 9.02 -19.15 8.90
N LYS A 57 10.07 -18.39 8.51
CA LYS A 57 11.43 -18.49 9.07
C LYS A 57 11.70 -17.50 10.20
N ASP A 58 10.68 -16.77 10.68
CA ASP A 58 10.82 -15.70 11.69
C ASP A 58 11.80 -14.57 11.28
N GLU A 59 12.04 -14.38 10.00
CA GLU A 59 12.79 -13.24 9.47
C GLU A 59 11.96 -11.94 9.47
N ILE A 60 10.63 -12.04 9.61
CA ILE A 60 9.71 -10.92 9.83
C ILE A 60 9.02 -11.14 11.16
N ARG A 61 9.17 -10.20 12.10
CA ARG A 61 8.59 -10.23 13.44
C ARG A 61 7.84 -8.94 13.72
N PHE A 62 6.70 -9.03 14.42
CA PHE A 62 5.97 -7.88 14.96
C PHE A 62 5.38 -8.25 16.32
N GLU A 63 5.23 -7.28 17.22
CA GLU A 63 4.93 -7.55 18.65
C GLU A 63 3.68 -8.39 18.85
N ARG A 64 2.64 -8.17 18.07
CA ARG A 64 1.38 -8.94 18.18
C ARG A 64 1.40 -10.30 17.51
N TRP A 65 2.51 -10.69 16.89
CA TRP A 65 2.65 -12.00 16.27
C TRP A 65 2.52 -13.15 17.26
N LEU A 66 3.03 -12.95 18.48
CA LEU A 66 2.97 -13.92 19.57
C LEU A 66 1.75 -13.73 20.49
N THR A 67 1.33 -12.48 20.71
CA THR A 67 0.21 -12.14 21.61
C THR A 67 -1.17 -12.24 20.94
N ALA A 68 -1.24 -12.22 19.62
CA ALA A 68 -2.48 -12.36 18.86
C ALA A 68 -3.12 -13.76 19.00
N GLN A 69 -2.45 -14.72 19.62
CA GLN A 69 -3.05 -16.02 19.96
C GLN A 69 -4.23 -15.89 20.95
N SER A 70 -4.28 -14.84 21.77
CA SER A 70 -5.30 -14.68 22.82
C SER A 70 -6.48 -13.78 22.42
N ASN A 71 -6.37 -12.92 21.38
CA ASN A 71 -7.43 -11.98 21.02
C ASN A 71 -7.43 -11.64 19.53
N LEU A 72 -7.80 -12.60 18.68
CA LEU A 72 -8.07 -12.38 17.25
C LEU A 72 -9.27 -11.44 16.99
N SER A 73 -10.06 -11.14 18.00
CA SER A 73 -11.27 -10.29 17.89
C SER A 73 -11.01 -8.77 18.05
N SER A 74 -9.80 -8.35 18.31
CA SER A 74 -9.45 -6.91 18.34
C SER A 74 -9.25 -6.39 16.92
N ALA A 75 -10.22 -6.22 16.32
CA ALA A 75 -10.82 -6.37 15.00
C ALA A 75 -10.35 -5.40 13.92
N ASP A 76 -9.90 -4.17 14.18
CA ASP A 76 -9.69 -3.16 13.13
C ASP A 76 -8.24 -2.75 12.87
N VAL A 77 -7.27 -3.47 13.41
CA VAL A 77 -5.86 -3.14 13.17
C VAL A 77 -5.48 -3.49 11.74
N ARG A 78 -5.30 -2.46 10.91
CA ARG A 78 -4.89 -2.59 9.51
C ARG A 78 -3.39 -2.82 9.38
N SER A 79 -2.57 -2.23 10.24
CA SER A 79 -1.11 -2.29 10.17
C SER A 79 -0.45 -2.55 11.52
N TYR A 80 0.72 -3.16 11.48
CA TYR A 80 1.54 -3.52 12.64
C TYR A 80 2.96 -3.03 12.41
N GLU A 81 3.56 -2.45 13.41
CA GLU A 81 5.01 -2.21 13.43
C GLU A 81 5.74 -3.53 13.66
N GLY A 82 6.85 -3.71 12.99
CA GLY A 82 7.63 -4.93 13.08
C GLY A 82 9.08 -4.73 12.67
N ASN A 83 9.80 -5.83 12.66
CA ASN A 83 11.20 -5.86 12.27
C ASN A 83 11.43 -6.97 11.24
N TYR A 84 12.31 -6.69 10.29
CA TYR A 84 12.70 -7.59 9.22
C TYR A 84 14.22 -7.76 9.21
N THR A 85 14.69 -8.98 8.95
CA THR A 85 16.10 -9.28 8.72
C THR A 85 16.28 -10.06 7.42
N ASP A 86 17.37 -9.77 6.71
CA ASP A 86 17.82 -10.51 5.54
C ASP A 86 19.09 -11.34 5.82
N SER A 87 19.37 -11.63 7.07
CA SER A 87 20.55 -12.34 7.57
C SER A 87 21.89 -11.63 7.42
N THR A 88 21.98 -10.61 6.54
CA THR A 88 23.26 -9.89 6.27
C THR A 88 23.33 -8.52 6.92
N ALA A 89 22.19 -7.86 7.14
CA ALA A 89 22.12 -6.44 7.49
C ALA A 89 21.47 -6.13 8.85
N GLY A 90 21.25 -7.15 9.69
CA GLY A 90 20.57 -6.99 10.99
C GLY A 90 19.08 -6.68 10.88
N TRP A 91 18.45 -6.37 12.01
CA TRP A 91 17.04 -6.06 12.10
C TRP A 91 16.76 -4.62 11.66
N ARG A 92 15.77 -4.45 10.78
CA ARG A 92 15.31 -3.14 10.28
C ARG A 92 13.82 -2.96 10.55
N PRO A 93 13.37 -1.76 10.91
CA PRO A 93 11.96 -1.50 11.13
C PRO A 93 11.17 -1.68 9.82
N VAL A 94 10.01 -2.32 9.93
CA VAL A 94 9.07 -2.50 8.83
C VAL A 94 7.64 -2.29 9.33
N VAL A 95 6.75 -1.99 8.38
CA VAL A 95 5.31 -2.02 8.60
C VAL A 95 4.75 -3.26 7.91
N VAL A 96 3.98 -4.04 8.65
CA VAL A 96 3.21 -5.19 8.13
C VAL A 96 1.76 -4.77 8.10
N SER A 97 1.15 -4.68 6.93
CA SER A 97 -0.22 -4.22 6.77
C SER A 97 -1.09 -5.23 6.05
N ARG A 98 -2.37 -5.25 6.38
CA ARG A 98 -3.37 -6.03 5.66
C ARG A 98 -3.75 -5.34 4.35
N LEU A 99 -4.08 -6.10 3.32
CA LEU A 99 -4.66 -5.56 2.07
C LEU A 99 -5.95 -4.79 2.35
N MET A 100 -6.76 -5.29 3.27
CA MET A 100 -8.01 -4.67 3.74
C MET A 100 -8.13 -4.85 5.24
N SER A 101 -8.97 -4.04 5.90
CA SER A 101 -9.33 -4.32 7.31
C SER A 101 -10.04 -5.67 7.44
N PRO A 102 -9.93 -6.36 8.59
CA PRO A 102 -10.55 -7.67 8.79
C PRO A 102 -12.07 -7.67 8.53
N HIS A 103 -12.76 -6.60 8.93
CA HIS A 103 -14.19 -6.44 8.73
C HIS A 103 -14.54 -6.33 7.23
N LEU A 104 -13.85 -5.45 6.47
CA LEU A 104 -14.05 -5.32 5.03
C LEU A 104 -13.69 -6.61 4.29
N GLN A 105 -12.65 -7.31 4.75
CA GLN A 105 -12.26 -8.59 4.18
C GLN A 105 -13.36 -9.64 4.32
N GLN A 106 -14.03 -9.69 5.48
CA GLN A 106 -15.14 -10.60 5.72
C GLN A 106 -16.35 -10.24 4.86
N ILE A 107 -16.68 -8.96 4.74
CA ILE A 107 -17.75 -8.48 3.84
C ILE A 107 -17.44 -8.88 2.40
N SER A 108 -16.22 -8.66 1.93
CA SER A 108 -15.76 -9.02 0.59
C SER A 108 -15.89 -10.52 0.34
N ASP A 109 -15.38 -11.37 1.24
CA ASP A 109 -15.45 -12.82 1.12
C ASP A 109 -16.92 -13.32 1.09
N ASN A 110 -17.79 -12.74 1.91
CA ASN A 110 -19.23 -13.05 1.90
C ASN A 110 -19.90 -12.61 0.59
N SER A 111 -19.56 -11.43 0.08
CA SER A 111 -20.07 -10.90 -1.18
C SER A 111 -19.69 -11.81 -2.37
N ILE A 112 -18.45 -12.29 -2.40
CA ILE A 112 -17.98 -13.24 -3.42
C ILE A 112 -18.84 -14.52 -3.38
N CYS A 113 -19.05 -15.10 -2.21
CA CYS A 113 -19.85 -16.31 -2.09
C CYS A 113 -21.33 -16.11 -2.48
N THR A 114 -21.91 -14.99 -2.05
CA THR A 114 -23.30 -14.63 -2.35
C THR A 114 -23.51 -14.39 -3.84
N SER A 115 -22.58 -13.74 -4.53
CA SER A 115 -22.65 -13.50 -5.99
C SER A 115 -22.73 -14.79 -6.82
N ALA A 116 -22.25 -15.91 -6.28
CA ALA A 116 -22.34 -17.23 -6.88
C ALA A 116 -23.55 -18.05 -6.41
N GLY A 117 -24.49 -17.44 -5.67
CA GLY A 117 -25.63 -18.15 -5.09
C GLY A 117 -25.23 -19.18 -4.02
N LYS A 118 -24.03 -19.07 -3.45
CA LYS A 118 -23.51 -19.98 -2.43
C LYS A 118 -23.63 -19.33 -1.05
N GLY A 119 -23.78 -20.15 -0.02
CA GLY A 119 -23.76 -19.68 1.37
C GLY A 119 -22.40 -19.08 1.75
N LYS A 120 -22.27 -18.63 3.01
CA LYS A 120 -21.06 -17.94 3.55
C LYS A 120 -19.77 -18.77 3.46
N SER A 121 -19.84 -20.02 3.09
CA SER A 121 -18.68 -20.93 2.93
C SER A 121 -18.61 -21.44 1.50
N CYS A 122 -17.77 -20.79 0.70
CA CYS A 122 -17.53 -21.20 -0.69
C CYS A 122 -16.02 -21.14 -0.98
N SER A 123 -15.59 -21.76 -2.07
CA SER A 123 -14.24 -21.56 -2.61
C SER A 123 -14.16 -20.20 -3.30
N ILE A 124 -13.59 -19.20 -2.63
CA ILE A 124 -13.37 -17.85 -3.16
C ILE A 124 -12.63 -17.91 -4.50
N GLU A 125 -11.56 -18.72 -4.58
CA GLU A 125 -10.78 -18.92 -5.80
C GLU A 125 -11.65 -19.42 -6.96
N ALA A 126 -12.50 -20.41 -6.71
CA ALA A 126 -13.36 -20.99 -7.75
C ALA A 126 -14.40 -19.99 -8.26
N VAL A 127 -14.99 -19.19 -7.37
CA VAL A 127 -15.97 -18.16 -7.75
C VAL A 127 -15.31 -17.07 -8.59
N LEU A 128 -14.20 -16.55 -8.15
CA LEU A 128 -13.48 -15.48 -8.87
C LEU A 128 -12.96 -15.94 -10.23
N LYS A 129 -12.48 -17.18 -10.34
CA LYS A 129 -12.06 -17.78 -11.62
C LYS A 129 -13.21 -17.99 -12.61
N ALA A 130 -14.43 -18.19 -12.12
CA ALA A 130 -15.61 -18.37 -12.96
C ALA A 130 -16.16 -17.06 -13.55
N THR A 131 -15.68 -15.89 -13.12
CA THR A 131 -16.16 -14.59 -13.63
C THR A 131 -15.80 -14.39 -15.10
N SER A 132 -16.65 -13.69 -15.85
CA SER A 132 -16.39 -13.34 -17.25
C SER A 132 -15.14 -12.48 -17.43
N ARG A 133 -14.90 -11.55 -16.49
CA ARG A 133 -13.71 -10.68 -16.45
C ARG A 133 -12.42 -11.49 -16.40
N PHE A 134 -12.33 -12.42 -15.45
CA PHE A 134 -11.15 -13.28 -15.31
C PHE A 134 -10.97 -14.20 -16.52
N GLN A 135 -12.03 -14.81 -17.02
CA GLN A 135 -11.99 -15.70 -18.18
C GLN A 135 -11.58 -14.98 -19.47
N ARG A 136 -11.96 -13.72 -19.63
CA ARG A 136 -11.47 -12.89 -20.76
C ARG A 136 -9.96 -12.68 -20.67
N TRP A 137 -9.43 -12.36 -19.49
CA TRP A 137 -7.98 -12.20 -19.32
C TRP A 137 -7.20 -13.51 -19.55
N VAL A 138 -7.72 -14.64 -19.09
CA VAL A 138 -7.09 -15.94 -19.36
C VAL A 138 -6.97 -16.18 -20.87
N ARG A 139 -8.03 -15.90 -21.62
CA ARG A 139 -8.08 -16.10 -23.07
C ARG A 139 -7.21 -15.13 -23.89
N SER A 140 -7.25 -13.86 -23.56
CA SER A 140 -6.48 -12.82 -24.28
C SER A 140 -4.99 -12.85 -23.96
N ASN A 141 -4.61 -13.37 -22.80
CA ASN A 141 -3.27 -13.36 -22.22
C ASN A 141 -2.67 -11.94 -22.02
N VAL A 142 -3.39 -10.88 -22.32
CA VAL A 142 -3.04 -9.47 -22.13
C VAL A 142 -4.08 -8.85 -21.20
N LEU A 143 -3.65 -8.06 -20.24
CA LEU A 143 -4.55 -7.28 -19.38
C LEU A 143 -4.95 -6.00 -20.11
N LEU A 144 -6.22 -5.92 -20.53
CA LEU A 144 -6.74 -4.78 -21.29
C LEU A 144 -7.44 -3.76 -20.38
N PRO A 145 -7.51 -2.45 -20.78
CA PRO A 145 -8.23 -1.42 -20.04
C PRO A 145 -9.68 -1.80 -19.73
N SER A 146 -10.39 -2.42 -20.68
CA SER A 146 -11.76 -2.93 -20.49
C SER A 146 -11.90 -3.97 -19.36
N MET A 147 -10.82 -4.69 -19.02
CA MET A 147 -10.82 -5.70 -17.96
C MET A 147 -10.62 -5.12 -16.56
N VAL A 148 -10.13 -3.90 -16.45
CA VAL A 148 -9.94 -3.19 -15.18
C VAL A 148 -11.00 -2.10 -14.96
N LYS A 149 -11.82 -1.84 -15.97
CA LYS A 149 -12.92 -0.89 -15.86
C LYS A 149 -13.89 -1.31 -14.75
N GLY A 150 -14.34 -0.33 -13.95
CA GLY A 150 -15.21 -0.57 -12.80
C GLY A 150 -14.51 -1.06 -11.56
N LEU A 151 -13.18 -1.27 -11.58
CA LEU A 151 -12.40 -1.37 -10.36
C LEU A 151 -12.28 0.02 -9.72
N VAL A 152 -12.47 0.11 -8.40
CA VAL A 152 -12.60 1.40 -7.70
C VAL A 152 -11.27 1.94 -7.14
N THR A 153 -10.14 1.35 -7.51
CA THR A 153 -8.83 1.84 -7.09
C THR A 153 -8.45 3.10 -7.87
N PRO A 154 -8.08 4.22 -7.23
CA PRO A 154 -7.77 5.49 -7.89
C PRO A 154 -6.73 5.41 -9.00
N MET A 155 -5.75 4.51 -8.90
CA MET A 155 -4.74 4.24 -9.93
C MET A 155 -5.36 3.85 -11.28
N LEU A 156 -6.51 3.18 -11.26
CA LEU A 156 -7.22 2.70 -12.44
C LEU A 156 -8.35 3.62 -12.87
N ARG A 157 -8.39 4.86 -12.40
CA ARG A 157 -9.34 5.88 -12.86
C ARG A 157 -9.15 6.20 -14.34
N CYS A 158 -7.90 6.25 -14.79
CA CYS A 158 -7.50 6.55 -16.16
C CYS A 158 -6.61 5.41 -16.72
N PRO A 159 -7.17 4.20 -16.96
CA PRO A 159 -6.35 3.06 -17.32
C PRO A 159 -5.89 3.16 -18.79
N SER A 160 -4.58 3.24 -19.03
CA SER A 160 -3.96 3.09 -20.34
C SER A 160 -3.37 1.67 -20.50
N GLN A 161 -3.19 1.23 -21.74
CA GLN A 161 -2.54 -0.07 -21.98
C GLN A 161 -1.11 -0.06 -21.46
N ARG A 162 -0.36 1.01 -21.65
CA ARG A 162 1.01 1.18 -21.16
C ARG A 162 1.10 1.10 -19.63
N LEU A 163 0.11 1.64 -18.90
CA LEU A 163 0.04 1.50 -17.44
C LEU A 163 -0.16 0.04 -17.04
N LEU A 164 -1.08 -0.67 -17.70
CA LEU A 164 -1.37 -2.07 -17.40
C LEU A 164 -0.19 -2.99 -17.72
N ASP A 165 0.49 -2.77 -18.85
CA ASP A 165 1.70 -3.49 -19.21
C ASP A 165 2.81 -3.28 -18.19
N ARG A 166 2.96 -2.04 -17.66
CA ARG A 166 3.92 -1.77 -16.59
C ARG A 166 3.54 -2.48 -15.28
N ILE A 167 2.28 -2.52 -14.91
CA ILE A 167 1.79 -3.25 -13.73
C ILE A 167 2.17 -4.74 -13.86
N VAL A 168 1.82 -5.36 -14.97
CA VAL A 168 2.08 -6.79 -15.22
C VAL A 168 3.59 -7.06 -15.18
N ARG A 169 4.38 -6.25 -15.88
CA ARG A 169 5.84 -6.40 -15.91
C ARG A 169 6.46 -6.31 -14.53
N ARG A 170 6.13 -5.28 -13.75
CA ARG A 170 6.69 -5.07 -12.40
C ARG A 170 6.22 -6.10 -11.39
N TYR A 171 5.03 -6.66 -11.55
CA TYR A 171 4.56 -7.77 -10.74
C TYR A 171 5.47 -9.00 -10.87
N PHE A 172 5.93 -9.30 -12.08
CA PHE A 172 6.87 -10.39 -12.31
C PHE A 172 8.25 -10.14 -11.71
N GLU A 173 8.80 -8.96 -11.90
CA GLU A 173 10.14 -8.61 -11.42
C GLU A 173 10.28 -8.80 -9.90
N VAL A 174 9.21 -8.66 -9.12
CA VAL A 174 9.23 -8.87 -7.67
C VAL A 174 9.03 -10.34 -7.27
N THR A 175 8.26 -11.09 -8.05
CA THR A 175 7.97 -12.51 -7.73
C THR A 175 9.11 -13.44 -8.12
N ASP A 176 9.99 -13.04 -9.02
CA ASP A 176 11.02 -13.88 -9.63
C ASP A 176 12.43 -13.34 -9.40
N VAL A 177 12.82 -13.19 -8.13
CA VAL A 177 14.19 -12.83 -7.74
C VAL A 177 15.15 -13.94 -8.21
N GLY A 178 15.72 -13.79 -9.42
CA GLY A 178 16.80 -14.63 -9.93
C GLY A 178 16.57 -15.36 -11.23
N SER A 179 15.42 -15.28 -11.90
CA SER A 179 15.26 -15.90 -13.22
C SER A 179 15.08 -14.88 -14.34
N VAL A 180 16.02 -14.87 -15.27
CA VAL A 180 16.00 -14.07 -16.51
C VAL A 180 14.99 -14.63 -17.52
N GLN A 181 14.39 -15.79 -17.26
CA GLN A 181 13.40 -16.39 -18.15
C GLN A 181 12.01 -15.85 -17.83
N MET A 182 11.36 -15.23 -18.80
CA MET A 182 9.94 -14.90 -18.76
C MET A 182 9.13 -16.19 -18.51
N LYS A 183 8.82 -16.46 -17.25
CA LYS A 183 7.91 -17.56 -16.91
C LYS A 183 6.53 -17.26 -17.45
N HIS A 184 5.86 -18.30 -17.90
CA HIS A 184 4.47 -18.21 -18.32
C HIS A 184 3.60 -17.71 -17.15
N PHE A 185 2.87 -16.61 -17.36
CA PHE A 185 1.97 -16.02 -16.37
C PHE A 185 0.83 -16.98 -16.07
N SER A 186 0.90 -17.64 -14.94
CA SER A 186 -0.07 -18.65 -14.57
C SER A 186 -1.44 -18.02 -14.29
N GLU A 187 -2.52 -18.79 -14.45
CA GLU A 187 -3.86 -18.35 -14.04
C GLU A 187 -3.90 -17.92 -12.58
N LYS A 188 -3.10 -18.56 -11.73
CA LYS A 188 -2.99 -18.24 -10.33
C LYS A 188 -2.38 -16.85 -10.11
N ASP A 189 -1.37 -16.48 -10.89
CA ASP A 189 -0.76 -15.15 -10.82
C ASP A 189 -1.70 -14.09 -11.40
N LYS A 190 -2.42 -14.40 -12.48
CA LYS A 190 -3.47 -13.52 -13.03
C LYS A 190 -4.54 -13.24 -11.99
N LEU A 191 -5.01 -14.26 -11.27
CA LEU A 191 -6.02 -14.07 -10.23
C LEU A 191 -5.50 -13.21 -9.08
N ARG A 192 -4.26 -13.45 -8.61
CA ARG A 192 -3.61 -12.65 -7.56
C ARG A 192 -3.53 -11.19 -7.96
N LEU A 193 -3.05 -10.93 -9.17
CA LEU A 193 -2.91 -9.57 -9.66
C LEU A 193 -4.27 -8.89 -9.76
N LEU A 194 -5.27 -9.50 -10.38
CA LEU A 194 -6.60 -8.91 -10.54
C LEU A 194 -7.29 -8.69 -9.19
N TYR A 195 -7.20 -9.66 -8.27
CA TYR A 195 -7.76 -9.52 -6.93
C TYR A 195 -7.10 -8.35 -6.18
N THR A 196 -5.78 -8.28 -6.21
CA THR A 196 -5.05 -7.20 -5.52
C THR A 196 -5.35 -5.83 -6.14
N LEU A 197 -5.44 -5.73 -7.47
CA LEU A 197 -5.86 -4.50 -8.16
C LEU A 197 -7.25 -4.02 -7.72
N ALA A 198 -8.16 -4.96 -7.48
CA ALA A 198 -9.53 -4.64 -7.07
C ALA A 198 -9.65 -4.19 -5.61
N VAL A 199 -8.72 -4.60 -4.73
CA VAL A 199 -8.82 -4.35 -3.29
C VAL A 199 -7.82 -3.33 -2.76
N ASN A 200 -6.60 -3.25 -3.31
CA ASN A 200 -5.56 -2.36 -2.81
C ASN A 200 -4.45 -2.14 -3.85
N GLN A 201 -4.30 -0.89 -4.26
CA GLN A 201 -3.30 -0.49 -5.26
C GLN A 201 -1.89 -0.30 -4.71
N GLN A 202 -1.72 -0.18 -3.39
CA GLN A 202 -0.45 0.18 -2.76
C GLN A 202 0.73 -0.71 -3.18
N PRO A 203 0.59 -2.06 -3.25
CA PRO A 203 1.67 -2.93 -3.71
C PRO A 203 2.16 -2.59 -5.12
N PHE A 204 1.23 -2.21 -6.00
CA PHE A 204 1.56 -1.92 -7.40
C PHE A 204 2.27 -0.59 -7.56
N ILE A 205 1.80 0.47 -6.90
CA ILE A 205 2.44 1.79 -6.97
C ILE A 205 3.88 1.70 -6.45
N MET A 206 4.08 1.06 -5.29
CA MET A 206 5.42 0.90 -4.71
C MET A 206 6.35 0.02 -5.57
N GLN A 207 5.82 -0.95 -6.33
CA GLN A 207 6.59 -1.78 -7.24
C GLN A 207 6.88 -1.09 -8.57
N MET A 208 5.90 -0.37 -9.13
CA MET A 208 6.06 0.36 -10.38
C MET A 208 7.03 1.53 -10.27
N PHE A 209 7.08 2.15 -9.09
CA PHE A 209 7.84 3.37 -8.81
C PHE A 209 8.70 3.17 -7.57
N PRO A 210 9.72 2.28 -7.62
CA PRO A 210 10.48 1.92 -6.44
C PRO A 210 11.42 3.04 -5.99
N GLY A 211 11.56 3.19 -4.67
CA GLY A 211 12.48 4.18 -4.08
C GLY A 211 13.95 4.00 -4.52
N ALA A 212 14.36 2.79 -4.90
CA ALA A 212 15.69 2.53 -5.45
C ALA A 212 15.93 3.21 -6.82
N GLU A 213 14.88 3.56 -7.55
CA GLU A 213 14.94 4.33 -8.80
C GLU A 213 14.72 5.84 -8.58
N GLY A 214 14.78 6.31 -7.33
CA GLY A 214 14.62 7.73 -6.98
C GLY A 214 13.18 8.19 -6.76
N TRP A 215 12.19 7.29 -6.77
CA TRP A 215 10.81 7.66 -6.47
C TRP A 215 10.59 7.88 -4.99
N PRO A 216 9.66 8.76 -4.57
CA PRO A 216 9.46 9.11 -3.17
C PRO A 216 8.59 8.11 -2.42
N PHE A 217 8.72 6.83 -2.72
CA PHE A 217 7.99 5.76 -2.06
C PHE A 217 8.92 4.92 -1.20
N LEU A 218 8.41 4.43 -0.07
CA LEU A 218 9.16 3.53 0.78
C LEU A 218 9.45 2.20 0.07
N ARG A 219 10.52 1.55 0.50
CA ARG A 219 10.88 0.24 -0.04
C ARG A 219 9.80 -0.79 0.27
N TYR A 220 9.22 -1.34 -0.77
CA TYR A 220 8.31 -2.48 -0.67
C TYR A 220 9.12 -3.79 -0.61
N HIS A 221 8.86 -4.61 0.40
CA HIS A 221 9.55 -5.88 0.61
C HIS A 221 8.81 -7.05 -0.02
N GLY A 222 7.51 -6.95 -0.21
CA GLY A 222 6.67 -7.97 -0.81
C GLY A 222 5.40 -8.23 -0.01
N SER A 223 4.70 -9.29 -0.38
CA SER A 223 3.47 -9.72 0.28
C SER A 223 3.49 -11.21 0.60
N CYS A 224 2.74 -11.59 1.62
CA CYS A 224 2.42 -12.98 1.91
C CYS A 224 0.95 -13.07 2.29
N GLY A 225 0.21 -13.86 1.52
CA GLY A 225 -1.21 -13.91 1.71
C GLY A 225 -1.82 -12.50 1.57
N ARG A 226 -2.69 -12.15 2.51
CA ARG A 226 -3.37 -10.85 2.56
C ARG A 226 -2.60 -9.79 3.36
N MET A 227 -1.30 -10.00 3.55
CA MET A 227 -0.39 -9.09 4.24
C MET A 227 0.67 -8.54 3.28
N MET A 228 0.97 -7.27 3.42
CA MET A 228 2.03 -6.54 2.71
C MET A 228 3.09 -6.10 3.71
N VAL A 229 4.34 -5.96 3.25
CA VAL A 229 5.45 -5.48 4.07
C VAL A 229 6.25 -4.42 3.33
N TRP A 230 6.48 -3.30 3.99
CA TRP A 230 7.34 -2.23 3.51
C TRP A 230 8.20 -1.65 4.65
N ALA A 231 9.19 -0.83 4.29
CA ALA A 231 10.10 -0.21 5.25
C ALA A 231 9.34 0.66 6.26
N GLY A 232 9.73 0.64 7.52
CA GLY A 232 9.21 1.53 8.55
C GLY A 232 9.64 2.98 8.34
N SER A 233 8.86 3.91 8.87
CA SER A 233 9.12 5.35 8.85
C SER A 233 8.52 6.02 10.08
N THR A 234 9.03 7.20 10.41
CA THR A 234 8.43 8.05 11.45
C THR A 234 7.26 8.84 10.85
N PRO A 235 6.07 8.85 11.49
CA PRO A 235 4.93 9.64 11.02
C PRO A 235 5.26 11.12 10.89
N LEU A 236 4.79 11.75 9.80
CA LEU A 236 5.04 13.17 9.53
C LEU A 236 4.56 14.09 10.65
N ARG A 237 3.42 13.77 11.27
CA ARG A 237 2.82 14.57 12.38
C ARG A 237 3.75 14.77 13.56
N ASN A 238 4.70 13.86 13.80
CA ASN A 238 5.68 13.99 14.89
C ASN A 238 6.63 15.17 14.69
N LEU A 239 6.69 15.74 13.48
CA LEU A 239 7.56 16.85 13.12
C LEU A 239 6.84 18.22 13.14
N PHE A 240 5.55 18.26 13.41
CA PHE A 240 4.78 19.52 13.43
C PHE A 240 5.20 20.46 14.56
N SER A 241 5.72 19.93 15.66
CA SER A 241 6.30 20.69 16.77
C SER A 241 7.79 21.02 16.60
N SER A 242 8.41 20.66 15.47
CA SER A 242 9.82 20.95 15.20
C SER A 242 10.05 22.46 14.96
N PRO A 243 11.30 22.95 15.08
CA PRO A 243 11.66 24.32 14.69
C PRO A 243 11.24 24.67 13.27
N LEU A 244 11.02 25.98 13.00
CA LEU A 244 10.51 26.46 11.71
C LEU A 244 11.39 26.00 10.54
N GLU A 245 12.70 26.04 10.70
CA GLU A 245 13.66 25.66 9.65
C GLU A 245 13.45 24.19 9.21
N ARG A 246 13.22 23.30 10.17
CA ARG A 246 12.93 21.88 9.87
C ARG A 246 11.57 21.70 9.22
N ARG A 247 10.56 22.42 9.66
CA ARG A 247 9.22 22.40 9.04
C ARG A 247 9.24 22.99 7.65
N ALA A 248 10.03 24.05 7.41
CA ALA A 248 10.25 24.63 6.09
C ALA A 248 10.95 23.65 5.12
N ASP A 249 11.95 22.92 5.61
CA ASP A 249 12.62 21.85 4.82
C ASP A 249 11.63 20.76 4.41
N ILE A 250 10.79 20.29 5.33
CA ILE A 250 9.78 19.27 5.05
C ILE A 250 8.74 19.79 4.05
N ALA A 251 8.25 21.01 4.23
CA ALA A 251 7.28 21.63 3.31
C ALA A 251 7.88 21.78 1.90
N TYR A 252 9.14 22.19 1.81
CA TYR A 252 9.87 22.25 0.54
C TYR A 252 9.94 20.88 -0.13
N GLN A 253 10.31 19.82 0.61
CA GLN A 253 10.39 18.46 0.09
C GLN A 253 9.02 17.97 -0.41
N LEU A 254 7.94 18.21 0.33
CA LEU A 254 6.57 17.84 -0.06
C LEU A 254 6.14 18.50 -1.36
N LEU A 255 6.38 19.81 -1.52
CA LEU A 255 6.06 20.55 -2.75
C LEU A 255 6.92 20.05 -3.93
N HIS A 256 8.21 19.84 -3.71
CA HIS A 256 9.12 19.34 -4.73
C HIS A 256 8.74 17.91 -5.19
N MET A 257 8.41 17.05 -4.23
CA MET A 257 7.91 15.70 -4.48
C MET A 257 6.66 15.71 -5.34
N THR A 258 5.65 16.51 -4.98
CA THR A 258 4.39 16.62 -5.72
C THR A 258 4.63 17.10 -7.16
N GLN A 259 5.54 18.04 -7.34
CA GLN A 259 5.96 18.48 -8.69
C GLN A 259 6.60 17.35 -9.49
N SER A 260 7.50 16.58 -8.87
CA SER A 260 8.18 15.45 -9.52
C SER A 260 7.22 14.31 -9.86
N LEU A 261 6.18 14.09 -9.05
CA LEU A 261 5.15 13.11 -9.35
C LEU A 261 4.29 13.49 -10.55
N SER A 262 3.99 14.78 -10.72
CA SER A 262 3.18 15.26 -11.85
C SER A 262 3.95 15.34 -13.15
N SER A 263 5.28 15.50 -13.10
CA SER A 263 6.15 15.65 -14.30
C SER A 263 7.44 14.85 -14.11
N ASN A 264 7.58 13.76 -14.84
CA ASN A 264 8.71 12.84 -14.75
C ASN A 264 9.07 12.20 -16.08
N SER A 265 10.25 11.57 -16.16
CA SER A 265 10.78 10.95 -17.39
C SER A 265 9.94 9.80 -17.93
N LEU A 266 9.14 9.14 -17.10
CA LEU A 266 8.26 8.06 -17.53
C LEU A 266 6.98 8.56 -18.20
N GLN A 267 6.69 9.87 -18.14
CA GLN A 267 5.46 10.48 -18.66
C GLN A 267 4.18 9.85 -18.09
N PHE A 268 4.22 9.50 -16.79
CA PHE A 268 3.05 9.19 -15.98
C PHE A 268 2.85 10.33 -14.97
N SER A 269 1.71 11.01 -15.02
CA SER A 269 1.35 11.98 -13.99
C SER A 269 0.69 11.25 -12.82
N LEU A 270 1.35 11.26 -11.66
CA LEU A 270 0.78 10.76 -10.42
C LEU A 270 0.17 11.94 -9.66
N PHE A 271 -1.08 11.80 -9.24
CA PHE A 271 -1.81 12.86 -8.56
C PHE A 271 -2.57 12.34 -7.33
N TYR A 272 -2.81 13.22 -6.38
CA TYR A 272 -3.59 12.89 -5.19
C TYR A 272 -5.09 13.03 -5.47
N THR A 273 -5.86 12.00 -5.15
CA THR A 273 -7.33 12.05 -5.18
C THR A 273 -7.89 12.52 -3.84
N ASN A 274 -7.18 12.21 -2.76
CA ASN A 274 -7.38 12.72 -1.40
C ASN A 274 -6.02 12.73 -0.71
N ILE A 275 -5.88 13.49 0.38
CA ILE A 275 -4.62 13.61 1.10
C ILE A 275 -4.85 13.79 2.59
N SER A 276 -3.97 13.17 3.38
CA SER A 276 -3.84 13.40 4.82
C SER A 276 -2.36 13.38 5.20
N GLU A 277 -2.04 13.93 6.35
CA GLU A 277 -0.69 13.90 6.91
C GLU A 277 -0.16 12.48 7.14
N ASP A 278 -1.06 11.53 7.40
CA ASP A 278 -0.71 10.11 7.58
C ASP A 278 -0.24 9.41 6.30
N MET A 279 -0.45 10.02 5.13
CA MET A 279 0.11 9.53 3.87
C MET A 279 1.63 9.70 3.78
N PHE A 280 2.23 10.50 4.68
CA PHE A 280 3.63 10.84 4.64
C PHE A 280 4.36 10.38 5.90
N GLY A 281 5.61 10.01 5.71
CA GLY A 281 6.54 9.69 6.78
C GLY A 281 7.94 10.15 6.45
N THR A 282 8.82 10.11 7.45
CA THR A 282 10.23 10.46 7.30
C THR A 282 11.13 9.33 7.75
N LEU A 283 12.32 9.25 7.19
CA LEU A 283 13.41 8.43 7.69
C LEU A 283 14.32 9.26 8.63
N ASP A 284 15.28 8.61 9.25
CA ASP A 284 16.19 9.20 10.25
C ASP A 284 16.94 10.44 9.74
N ASP A 285 17.17 10.53 8.44
CA ASP A 285 17.79 11.67 7.76
C ASP A 285 16.82 12.79 7.37
N ASN A 286 15.60 12.78 7.88
CA ASN A 286 14.50 13.72 7.58
C ASN A 286 14.07 13.75 6.10
N ARG A 287 14.39 12.75 5.29
CA ARG A 287 13.79 12.61 3.96
C ARG A 287 12.33 12.23 4.09
N VAL A 288 11.49 12.93 3.33
CA VAL A 288 10.05 12.68 3.28
C VAL A 288 9.74 11.61 2.23
N PHE A 289 8.85 10.69 2.58
CA PHE A 289 8.36 9.62 1.71
C PHE A 289 6.85 9.51 1.78
N ILE A 290 6.25 9.04 0.72
CA ILE A 290 4.85 8.60 0.71
C ILE A 290 4.79 7.18 1.24
N VAL A 291 4.06 6.99 2.32
CA VAL A 291 3.90 5.70 3.02
C VAL A 291 2.57 5.03 2.70
N ASP A 292 1.54 5.82 2.40
CA ASP A 292 0.23 5.32 1.95
C ASP A 292 -0.08 5.86 0.54
N THR A 293 -0.21 4.95 -0.40
CA THR A 293 -0.46 5.26 -1.82
C THR A 293 -1.90 4.96 -2.23
N SER A 294 -2.80 4.71 -1.28
CA SER A 294 -4.20 4.34 -1.54
C SER A 294 -4.99 5.42 -2.29
N ASN A 295 -4.58 6.69 -2.15
CA ASN A 295 -5.21 7.86 -2.77
C ASN A 295 -4.38 8.47 -3.91
N ILE A 296 -3.55 7.68 -4.59
CA ILE A 296 -2.79 8.13 -5.76
C ILE A 296 -3.47 7.66 -7.04
N GLY A 297 -3.87 8.61 -7.88
CA GLY A 297 -4.28 8.36 -9.26
C GLY A 297 -3.10 8.45 -10.22
N ILE A 298 -3.21 7.82 -11.39
CA ILE A 298 -2.19 7.84 -12.44
C ILE A 298 -2.83 8.18 -13.76
N ILE A 299 -2.20 9.12 -14.49
CA ILE A 299 -2.54 9.47 -15.88
C ILE A 299 -1.33 9.17 -16.74
N ASP A 300 -1.56 8.51 -17.86
CA ASP A 300 -0.56 8.32 -18.89
C ASP A 300 -0.53 9.54 -19.82
N LEU A 301 0.50 10.37 -19.68
CA LEU A 301 0.64 11.58 -20.52
C LEU A 301 1.02 11.27 -21.97
N LYS A 302 1.47 10.03 -22.24
CA LYS A 302 1.88 9.61 -23.58
C LYS A 302 0.72 9.07 -24.41
N GLU A 303 -0.13 8.24 -23.81
CA GLU A 303 -1.30 7.67 -24.50
C GLU A 303 -2.54 8.56 -24.40
N GLY A 304 -2.55 9.50 -23.43
CA GLY A 304 -3.70 10.35 -23.18
C GLY A 304 -4.87 9.59 -22.55
N TYR A 305 -6.05 10.15 -22.68
CA TYR A 305 -7.27 9.54 -22.15
C TYR A 305 -7.86 8.58 -23.17
N PRO A 306 -8.15 7.32 -22.81
CA PRO A 306 -8.94 6.46 -23.69
C PRO A 306 -10.33 7.08 -23.86
N PRO A 307 -10.87 7.12 -25.09
CA PRO A 307 -12.22 7.62 -25.32
C PRO A 307 -13.23 6.80 -24.51
N ASP A 308 -14.17 7.51 -23.85
CA ASP A 308 -15.18 6.87 -22.98
C ASP A 308 -16.17 5.97 -23.76
N GLU A 309 -16.27 6.13 -25.07
CA GLU A 309 -17.27 5.47 -25.91
C GLU A 309 -17.11 3.96 -26.02
N ASP A 310 -15.90 3.43 -25.93
CA ASP A 310 -15.67 1.96 -25.97
C ASP A 310 -15.93 1.25 -24.65
N LEU A 311 -16.37 1.98 -23.66
CA LEU A 311 -16.46 1.52 -22.30
C LEU A 311 -17.92 1.48 -21.80
N LEU A 312 -18.84 0.90 -22.57
CA LEU A 312 -20.18 0.58 -22.05
C LEU A 312 -20.04 -0.04 -20.65
N PRO A 313 -20.85 0.40 -19.66
CA PRO A 313 -20.80 -0.17 -18.33
C PRO A 313 -21.24 -1.63 -18.46
N GLU A 314 -20.29 -2.53 -18.64
CA GLU A 314 -20.55 -3.93 -18.32
C GLU A 314 -21.07 -3.97 -16.87
N HIS A 315 -22.05 -4.81 -16.64
CA HIS A 315 -22.63 -5.04 -15.33
C HIS A 315 -21.50 -5.13 -14.30
N LEU A 316 -21.62 -4.33 -13.22
CA LEU A 316 -20.71 -4.39 -12.09
C LEU A 316 -20.60 -5.87 -11.67
N ASP A 317 -19.44 -6.44 -11.81
CA ASP A 317 -19.18 -7.79 -11.36
C ASP A 317 -18.66 -7.81 -9.93
N VAL A 318 -18.40 -9.00 -9.40
CA VAL A 318 -17.91 -9.14 -8.03
C VAL A 318 -16.60 -8.40 -7.77
N PHE A 319 -15.72 -8.27 -8.78
CA PHE A 319 -14.46 -7.54 -8.63
C PHE A 319 -14.67 -6.02 -8.43
N SER A 320 -15.73 -5.46 -8.98
CA SER A 320 -16.02 -4.02 -8.87
C SER A 320 -16.36 -3.58 -7.44
N CYS A 321 -16.74 -4.50 -6.57
CA CYS A 321 -17.21 -4.21 -5.20
C CYS A 321 -16.35 -4.86 -4.11
N LEU A 322 -15.19 -5.42 -4.43
CA LEU A 322 -14.36 -6.15 -3.45
C LEU A 322 -13.82 -5.25 -2.34
N SER A 323 -13.58 -3.98 -2.61
CA SER A 323 -13.08 -3.02 -1.61
C SER A 323 -14.16 -2.52 -0.64
N GLY A 324 -15.40 -3.02 -0.73
CA GLY A 324 -16.53 -2.63 0.11
C GLY A 324 -17.35 -1.45 -0.42
N SER A 325 -16.87 -0.74 -1.43
CA SER A 325 -17.60 0.30 -2.17
C SER A 325 -17.76 -0.13 -3.62
N CYS A 326 -18.96 0.10 -4.18
CA CYS A 326 -19.24 -0.08 -5.61
C CYS A 326 -19.35 1.29 -6.31
N GLU A 327 -18.85 2.35 -5.70
CA GLU A 327 -18.89 3.70 -6.24
C GLU A 327 -18.04 3.79 -7.51
N ARG A 328 -18.56 4.51 -8.51
CA ARG A 328 -17.79 4.79 -9.71
C ARG A 328 -16.75 5.86 -9.43
N LEU A 329 -15.54 5.66 -9.93
CA LEU A 329 -14.53 6.71 -9.92
C LEU A 329 -14.99 7.89 -10.79
N PRO A 330 -14.65 9.15 -10.40
CA PRO A 330 -14.93 10.32 -11.22
C PRO A 330 -14.31 10.19 -12.62
N PRO A 331 -14.90 10.81 -13.67
CA PRO A 331 -14.32 10.81 -15.01
C PRO A 331 -12.88 11.31 -15.05
N CYS A 332 -12.09 10.80 -15.98
CA CYS A 332 -10.67 11.10 -16.08
C CYS A 332 -10.41 12.60 -16.37
N GLU A 333 -11.23 13.19 -17.21
CA GLU A 333 -11.12 14.61 -17.63
C GLU A 333 -11.33 15.60 -16.48
N THR A 334 -11.88 15.15 -15.35
CA THR A 334 -12.11 16.02 -14.19
C THR A 334 -10.85 16.20 -13.31
N VAL A 335 -9.72 15.61 -13.68
CA VAL A 335 -8.45 15.81 -12.97
C VAL A 335 -7.83 17.14 -13.36
N GLN A 336 -7.70 18.06 -12.41
CA GLN A 336 -7.06 19.36 -12.60
C GLN A 336 -5.55 19.27 -12.37
N ALA A 337 -4.75 19.99 -13.15
CA ALA A 337 -3.29 19.96 -13.07
C ALA A 337 -2.75 20.41 -11.71
N ALA A 338 -3.39 21.40 -11.06
CA ALA A 338 -2.99 21.91 -9.76
C ALA A 338 -3.65 21.21 -8.58
N GLN A 339 -4.56 20.25 -8.78
CA GLN A 339 -5.34 19.59 -7.72
C GLN A 339 -4.46 19.06 -6.57
N SER A 340 -3.35 18.41 -6.91
CA SER A 340 -2.43 17.83 -5.93
C SER A 340 -1.80 18.89 -5.03
N PHE A 341 -1.47 20.06 -5.57
CA PHE A 341 -0.92 21.17 -4.79
C PHE A 341 -1.98 21.78 -3.87
N VAL A 342 -3.20 21.97 -4.37
CA VAL A 342 -4.31 22.49 -3.56
C VAL A 342 -4.55 21.60 -2.34
N LEU A 343 -4.70 20.30 -2.57
CA LEU A 343 -4.89 19.34 -1.50
C LEU A 343 -3.72 19.34 -0.51
N LEU A 344 -2.49 19.33 -1.01
CA LEU A 344 -1.28 19.31 -0.19
C LEU A 344 -1.16 20.58 0.65
N CYS A 345 -1.33 21.76 0.05
CA CYS A 345 -1.25 23.03 0.77
C CYS A 345 -2.33 23.14 1.84
N LYS A 346 -3.57 22.77 1.50
CA LYS A 346 -4.72 22.89 2.38
C LYS A 346 -4.66 21.95 3.59
N HIS A 347 -4.30 20.68 3.38
CA HIS A 347 -4.46 19.64 4.41
C HIS A 347 -3.17 19.26 5.12
N VAL A 348 -2.00 19.55 4.54
CA VAL A 348 -0.71 19.15 5.11
C VAL A 348 0.19 20.32 5.38
N ILE A 349 0.53 21.13 4.36
CA ILE A 349 1.51 22.21 4.54
C ILE A 349 0.99 23.30 5.45
N ASN A 350 -0.30 23.63 5.39
CA ASN A 350 -0.91 24.61 6.28
C ASN A 350 -0.76 24.20 7.74
N ASN A 351 -1.09 22.94 8.07
CA ASN A 351 -0.94 22.41 9.42
C ASN A 351 0.52 22.31 9.86
N LEU A 352 1.43 22.02 8.93
CA LEU A 352 2.86 21.91 9.20
C LEU A 352 3.51 23.29 9.47
N LEU A 353 3.18 24.31 8.68
CA LEU A 353 3.82 25.63 8.77
C LEU A 353 3.13 26.57 9.76
N LEU A 354 1.82 26.43 9.96
CA LEU A 354 0.98 27.26 10.82
C LEU A 354 0.27 26.43 11.91
N PRO A 355 0.99 25.70 12.76
CA PRO A 355 0.38 24.92 13.82
C PRO A 355 -0.25 25.86 14.87
N ASN A 356 -1.45 25.50 15.36
CA ASN A 356 -2.22 26.33 16.30
C ASN A 356 -1.56 26.55 17.68
N ASP A 357 -0.63 25.67 18.09
CA ASP A 357 -0.14 25.59 19.46
C ASP A 357 1.36 25.91 19.64
N VAL A 358 2.08 26.31 18.60
CA VAL A 358 3.53 26.48 18.70
C VAL A 358 3.92 27.96 18.61
N GLN A 359 4.52 28.49 19.70
CA GLN A 359 5.28 29.77 19.72
C GLN A 359 6.57 29.65 18.88
N SER A 360 6.49 29.09 17.67
CA SER A 360 7.64 28.83 16.82
C SER A 360 7.69 29.87 15.72
N GLY A 361 8.78 30.56 15.62
CA GLY A 361 9.24 31.51 14.62
C GLY A 361 8.21 31.98 13.58
N HIS A 362 8.14 33.26 13.32
CA HIS A 362 7.15 33.77 12.38
C HIS A 362 7.51 33.42 10.95
N LEU A 363 6.64 32.61 10.30
CA LEU A 363 6.70 32.43 8.86
C LEU A 363 6.58 33.81 8.18
N PRO A 364 7.41 34.13 7.15
CA PRO A 364 7.29 35.39 6.41
C PRO A 364 5.86 35.61 5.89
N LYS A 365 5.35 36.83 5.98
CA LYS A 365 3.99 37.17 5.51
C LYS A 365 3.76 36.79 4.05
N GLU A 366 4.78 36.92 3.23
CA GLU A 366 4.75 36.52 1.83
C GLU A 366 4.50 35.00 1.68
N ALA A 367 5.20 34.17 2.46
CA ALA A 367 4.98 32.72 2.46
C ALA A 367 3.54 32.36 2.86
N VAL A 368 2.98 33.04 3.86
CA VAL A 368 1.58 32.86 4.27
C VAL A 368 0.62 33.22 3.12
N SER A 369 0.89 34.31 2.40
CA SER A 369 0.08 34.72 1.26
C SER A 369 0.10 33.69 0.12
N PHE A 370 1.28 33.22 -0.26
CA PHE A 370 1.39 32.19 -1.31
C PHE A 370 0.84 30.83 -0.89
N LEU A 371 0.95 30.48 0.39
CA LEU A 371 0.32 29.27 0.94
C LEU A 371 -1.21 29.37 0.84
N ALA A 372 -1.78 30.53 1.15
CA ALA A 372 -3.23 30.76 1.00
C ALA A 372 -3.70 30.64 -0.46
N ILE A 373 -2.92 31.19 -1.43
CA ILE A 373 -3.22 31.04 -2.86
C ILE A 373 -3.12 29.56 -3.28
N CYS A 374 -2.09 28.84 -2.81
CA CYS A 374 -1.93 27.41 -3.12
C CYS A 374 -3.10 26.57 -2.59
N ALA A 375 -3.63 26.90 -1.42
CA ALA A 375 -4.72 26.15 -0.77
C ALA A 375 -6.12 26.49 -1.31
N ASP A 376 -6.25 27.53 -2.14
CA ASP A 376 -7.52 28.02 -2.66
C ASP A 376 -7.88 27.37 -4.01
N GLN A 377 -8.84 26.45 -3.97
CA GLN A 377 -9.33 25.71 -5.16
C GLN A 377 -10.02 26.65 -6.19
N SER A 378 -10.40 27.86 -5.84
CA SER A 378 -11.05 28.82 -6.77
C SER A 378 -10.06 29.50 -7.71
N GLN A 379 -8.75 29.40 -7.44
CA GLN A 379 -7.71 29.96 -8.28
C GLN A 379 -7.49 29.15 -9.54
N SER A 380 -6.98 29.79 -10.61
CA SER A 380 -6.58 29.06 -11.82
C SER A 380 -5.33 28.22 -11.57
N ASP A 381 -5.21 27.08 -12.27
CA ASP A 381 -4.06 26.18 -12.19
C ASP A 381 -2.72 26.92 -12.34
N GLN A 382 -2.62 27.84 -13.31
CA GLN A 382 -1.42 28.63 -13.55
C GLN A 382 -1.04 29.48 -12.33
N ARG A 383 -2.03 30.11 -11.67
CA ARG A 383 -1.80 30.94 -10.49
C ARG A 383 -1.36 30.12 -9.29
N ILE A 384 -1.96 28.93 -9.11
CA ILE A 384 -1.56 28.00 -8.06
C ILE A 384 -0.13 27.51 -8.27
N ILE A 385 0.22 27.10 -9.49
CA ILE A 385 1.57 26.59 -9.83
C ILE A 385 2.62 27.70 -9.62
N ALA A 386 2.33 28.93 -10.02
CA ALA A 386 3.21 30.07 -9.80
C ALA A 386 3.40 30.35 -8.30
N ALA A 387 2.31 30.33 -7.51
CA ALA A 387 2.37 30.50 -6.06
C ALA A 387 3.20 29.40 -5.38
N VAL A 388 3.04 28.15 -5.82
CA VAL A 388 3.85 27.01 -5.33
C VAL A 388 5.33 27.24 -5.61
N GLN A 389 5.70 27.69 -6.80
CA GLN A 389 7.12 27.96 -7.11
C GLN A 389 7.69 29.04 -6.21
N THR A 390 6.99 30.18 -6.06
CA THR A 390 7.43 31.24 -5.17
C THR A 390 7.49 30.81 -3.71
N LEU A 391 6.52 30.02 -3.25
CA LEU A 391 6.53 29.46 -1.91
C LEU A 391 7.75 28.54 -1.70
N LYS A 392 8.10 27.69 -2.68
CA LYS A 392 9.32 26.86 -2.62
C LYS A 392 10.57 27.70 -2.50
N ASP A 393 10.68 28.79 -3.29
CA ASP A 393 11.85 29.67 -3.26
C ASP A 393 12.01 30.33 -1.88
N ILE A 394 10.92 30.79 -1.25
CA ILE A 394 10.93 31.32 0.12
C ILE A 394 11.33 30.24 1.13
N LEU A 395 10.72 29.05 1.06
CA LEU A 395 11.04 27.94 1.96
C LEU A 395 12.49 27.48 1.83
N GLN A 396 13.06 27.57 0.64
CA GLN A 396 14.47 27.26 0.39
C GLN A 396 15.42 28.14 1.21
N THR A 397 15.07 29.41 1.44
CA THR A 397 15.89 30.32 2.26
C THR A 397 15.75 30.09 3.76
N LEU A 398 14.65 29.45 4.19
CA LEU A 398 14.36 29.16 5.59
C LEU A 398 14.88 27.82 6.07
N ARG A 399 15.12 26.86 5.15
CA ARG A 399 15.57 25.52 5.51
C ARG A 399 17.00 25.52 6.02
N PRO A 400 17.40 24.55 6.87
CA PRO A 400 18.76 24.45 7.34
C PRO A 400 19.71 24.13 6.18
N CYS A 401 20.81 24.89 6.09
CA CYS A 401 21.84 24.72 5.08
C CYS A 401 23.21 24.52 5.77
N SER A 402 23.60 23.29 5.96
CA SER A 402 24.89 22.90 6.54
C SER A 402 25.47 21.71 5.77
N ALA A 403 26.74 21.40 6.02
CA ALA A 403 27.42 20.27 5.41
C ALA A 403 26.68 18.92 5.60
N LEU A 404 25.92 18.76 6.69
CA LEU A 404 25.07 17.60 6.95
C LEU A 404 23.96 17.43 5.91
N TYR A 405 23.51 18.52 5.30
CA TYR A 405 22.47 18.53 4.27
C TYR A 405 23.03 18.55 2.84
N GLY A 406 24.35 18.66 2.68
CA GLY A 406 25.04 18.73 1.37
C GLY A 406 24.75 17.55 0.46
N TYR A 407 24.48 16.39 1.01
CA TYR A 407 24.03 15.22 0.24
C TYR A 407 22.67 15.47 -0.44
N ARG A 408 21.74 16.16 0.24
CA ARG A 408 20.40 16.47 -0.28
C ARG A 408 20.38 17.78 -1.05
N TYR A 409 21.14 18.74 -0.60
CA TYR A 409 21.23 20.09 -1.14
C TYR A 409 22.69 20.41 -1.45
N PRO A 410 23.19 20.02 -2.64
CA PRO A 410 24.58 20.24 -3.01
C PRO A 410 25.05 21.69 -2.89
N GLU A 411 24.12 22.65 -3.07
CA GLU A 411 24.39 24.07 -2.88
C GLU A 411 24.82 24.45 -1.47
N CYS A 412 24.46 23.65 -0.46
CA CYS A 412 24.87 23.87 0.93
C CYS A 412 26.35 23.54 1.18
N LEU A 413 27.00 22.77 0.29
CA LEU A 413 28.42 22.46 0.39
C LEU A 413 29.32 23.64 0.02
N TYR A 414 28.83 24.55 -0.82
CA TYR A 414 29.59 25.65 -1.41
C TYR A 414 29.27 27.00 -0.78
N ASN A 415 28.45 27.01 0.27
CA ASN A 415 28.04 28.24 0.91
C ASN A 415 28.95 28.52 2.12
N ASP A 416 30.10 29.18 1.86
CA ASP A 416 31.15 29.54 2.84
C ASP A 416 30.65 30.55 3.93
N LYS A 417 29.35 30.82 4.00
CA LYS A 417 28.75 31.80 4.93
C LYS A 417 28.07 31.17 6.14
N PHE A 418 28.26 29.89 6.38
CA PHE A 418 27.67 29.20 7.54
C PHE A 418 28.71 28.53 8.40
#